data_2dd645b4b5357b9c26fa19fd780c427a
#
_entry.id   2dd645b4b5357b9c26fa19fd780c427a
#
_cell.length_a   1.000
_cell.length_b   1.000
_cell.length_c   1.000
_cell.angle_alpha   90.00
_cell.angle_beta   90.00
_cell.angle_gamma   90.00
#
_symmetry.space_group_name_H-M   'P 1'
#
loop_
_entity.id
_entity.type
_entity.pdbx_description
1 polymer ?
#
loop_
_entity_poly.entity_id
_entity_poly.type
_entity_poly.pdbx_seq_one_letter_code
_entity_poly.pdbx_strand_id
1 'polypeptide(L)'
;SAGLHPVSKGAYAWLAPHSSWGWSNAGLIVDGEESLLVDTLYDLELTGEMLRKMRAAEPATESIGTLVNTHANGDHCHGNELVRGADIIASTASALDMNELTPDAMAAIMHAASELGPLGDYLRHCFGQFQFDGIRFTPPTRTFDGKLDLLVGDKKVHLIEVGPAHTRGDVLVHCPIDNVVFTGDILF
;
A
#
# COMPACT_ATOMS: atom_id res chain seq x y z
N SER A 1 -14.81 7.80 9.84
CA SER A 1 -13.89 7.53 10.97
C SER A 1 -12.75 6.66 10.50
N ALA A 2 -11.57 6.82 11.11
CA ALA A 2 -10.39 5.99 10.81
C ALA A 2 -10.60 4.51 11.15
N GLY A 3 -9.79 3.64 10.54
CA GLY A 3 -9.77 2.21 10.81
C GLY A 3 -10.33 1.33 9.70
N LEU A 4 -10.62 0.08 10.01
CA LEU A 4 -11.11 -0.92 9.07
C LEU A 4 -12.63 -0.85 8.91
N HIS A 5 -13.09 -0.76 7.68
CA HIS A 5 -14.52 -0.66 7.33
C HIS A 5 -14.92 -1.71 6.29
N PRO A 6 -15.95 -2.52 6.53
CA PRO A 6 -16.50 -3.37 5.49
C PRO A 6 -17.16 -2.50 4.40
N VAL A 7 -16.80 -2.73 3.14
CA VAL A 7 -17.37 -2.04 1.98
C VAL A 7 -18.22 -2.97 1.12
N SER A 8 -17.96 -4.27 1.20
CA SER A 8 -18.78 -5.35 0.63
C SER A 8 -18.56 -6.64 1.41
N LYS A 9 -19.22 -7.74 1.02
CA LYS A 9 -18.98 -9.06 1.62
C LYS A 9 -17.58 -9.55 1.29
N GLY A 10 -16.67 -9.51 2.30
CA GLY A 10 -15.26 -9.89 2.13
C GLY A 10 -14.43 -8.84 1.39
N ALA A 11 -14.88 -7.58 1.35
CA ALA A 11 -14.05 -6.45 0.93
C ALA A 11 -14.07 -5.36 1.99
N TYR A 12 -12.91 -4.80 2.29
CA TYR A 12 -12.70 -3.83 3.37
C TYR A 12 -11.83 -2.68 2.89
N ALA A 13 -12.13 -1.48 3.39
CA ALA A 13 -11.27 -0.33 3.28
C ALA A 13 -10.63 -0.01 4.64
N TRP A 14 -9.32 0.18 4.67
CA TRP A 14 -8.62 0.81 5.76
C TRP A 14 -8.54 2.31 5.49
N LEU A 15 -9.06 3.12 6.41
CA LEU A 15 -9.05 4.56 6.29
C LEU A 15 -8.07 5.16 7.31
N ALA A 16 -7.17 6.00 6.82
CA ALA A 16 -6.23 6.74 7.65
C ALA A 16 -6.94 7.72 8.60
N PRO A 17 -6.35 8.04 9.76
CA PRO A 17 -6.92 8.99 10.71
C PRO A 17 -6.87 10.44 10.23
N HIS A 18 -5.98 10.75 9.30
CA HIS A 18 -5.73 12.08 8.76
C HIS A 18 -5.68 12.06 7.23
N SER A 19 -5.91 13.21 6.61
CA SER A 19 -5.80 13.43 5.17
C SER A 19 -4.64 14.39 4.88
N SER A 20 -3.45 14.08 5.40
CA SER A 20 -2.24 14.88 5.19
C SER A 20 -1.14 14.01 4.58
N TRP A 21 -0.01 14.63 4.26
CA TRP A 21 1.14 13.97 3.64
C TRP A 21 1.55 12.68 4.37
N GLY A 22 1.72 11.59 3.62
CA GLY A 22 2.17 10.29 4.11
C GLY A 22 1.09 9.46 4.83
N TRP A 23 -0.13 9.95 4.95
CA TRP A 23 -1.27 9.18 5.45
C TRP A 23 -2.06 8.60 4.28
N SER A 24 -2.04 7.30 4.16
CA SER A 24 -2.65 6.56 3.06
C SER A 24 -3.75 5.61 3.52
N ASN A 25 -4.63 5.29 2.59
CA ASN A 25 -5.63 4.25 2.75
C ASN A 25 -5.13 2.94 2.15
N ALA A 26 -5.76 1.83 2.53
CA ALA A 26 -5.45 0.52 1.99
C ALA A 26 -6.74 -0.29 1.79
N GLY A 27 -6.64 -1.43 1.12
CA GLY A 27 -7.77 -2.29 0.85
C GLY A 27 -7.50 -3.76 1.18
N LEU A 28 -8.57 -4.51 1.41
CA LEU A 28 -8.50 -5.95 1.63
C LEU A 28 -9.65 -6.63 0.89
N ILE A 29 -9.33 -7.70 0.16
CA ILE A 29 -10.29 -8.61 -0.48
C ILE A 29 -10.07 -10.00 0.10
N VAL A 30 -11.14 -10.64 0.55
CA VAL A 30 -11.13 -11.99 1.14
C VAL A 30 -12.19 -12.85 0.48
N ASP A 31 -11.85 -14.11 0.19
CA ASP A 31 -12.80 -15.13 -0.17
C ASP A 31 -12.32 -16.51 0.33
N GLY A 32 -13.11 -17.15 1.18
CA GLY A 32 -12.70 -18.38 1.87
C GLY A 32 -11.46 -18.16 2.74
N GLU A 33 -10.40 -18.92 2.46
CA GLU A 33 -9.12 -18.83 3.18
C GLU A 33 -8.09 -17.97 2.45
N GLU A 34 -8.46 -17.37 1.31
CA GLU A 34 -7.56 -16.55 0.51
C GLU A 34 -7.80 -15.06 0.73
N SER A 35 -6.71 -14.29 0.69
CA SER A 35 -6.76 -12.85 0.86
C SER A 35 -5.77 -12.10 -0.04
N LEU A 36 -6.20 -10.92 -0.48
CA LEU A 36 -5.40 -9.96 -1.22
C LEU A 36 -5.43 -8.63 -0.50
N LEU A 37 -4.25 -8.13 -0.16
CA LEU A 37 -4.06 -6.79 0.41
C LEU A 37 -3.78 -5.80 -0.72
N VAL A 38 -4.38 -4.63 -0.67
CA VAL A 38 -4.11 -3.49 -1.56
C VAL A 38 -3.39 -2.44 -0.74
N ASP A 39 -2.12 -2.22 -1.04
CA ASP A 39 -1.19 -1.33 -0.38
C ASP A 39 -0.84 -1.68 1.08
N THR A 40 0.31 -1.23 1.50
CA THR A 40 0.74 -1.13 2.89
C THR A 40 0.79 0.34 3.28
N LEU A 41 1.39 0.68 4.42
CA LEU A 41 1.44 2.06 4.90
C LEU A 41 2.90 2.55 5.00
N TYR A 42 3.08 3.80 5.42
CA TYR A 42 4.35 4.50 5.34
C TYR A 42 5.43 3.94 6.27
N ASP A 43 5.04 3.36 7.40
CA ASP A 43 5.98 2.74 8.31
C ASP A 43 5.48 1.40 8.87
N LEU A 44 6.34 0.73 9.63
CA LEU A 44 6.04 -0.61 10.15
C LEU A 44 5.02 -0.59 11.28
N GLU A 45 4.95 0.48 12.07
CA GLU A 45 4.01 0.60 13.18
C GLU A 45 2.58 0.71 12.64
N LEU A 46 2.36 1.62 11.69
CA LEU A 46 1.06 1.83 11.05
C LEU A 46 0.61 0.57 10.29
N THR A 47 1.50 -0.01 9.48
CA THR A 47 1.21 -1.25 8.75
C THR A 47 0.90 -2.40 9.71
N GLY A 48 1.66 -2.54 10.78
CA GLY A 48 1.45 -3.57 11.81
C GLY A 48 0.11 -3.41 12.52
N GLU A 49 -0.31 -2.17 12.82
CA GLU A 49 -1.63 -1.91 13.40
C GLU A 49 -2.75 -2.29 12.41
N MET A 50 -2.65 -1.87 11.17
CA MET A 50 -3.60 -2.22 10.12
C MET A 50 -3.75 -3.73 9.99
N LEU A 51 -2.65 -4.46 9.82
CA LEU A 51 -2.65 -5.92 9.68
C LEU A 51 -3.25 -6.62 10.90
N ARG A 52 -2.96 -6.15 12.11
CA ARG A 52 -3.55 -6.69 13.34
C ARG A 52 -5.07 -6.51 13.37
N LYS A 53 -5.59 -5.38 12.92
CA LYS A 53 -7.03 -5.13 12.82
C LYS A 53 -7.69 -5.98 11.73
N MET A 54 -7.03 -6.15 10.60
CA MET A 54 -7.50 -7.03 9.52
C MET A 54 -7.57 -8.49 9.98
N ARG A 55 -6.53 -9.00 10.66
CA ARG A 55 -6.52 -10.38 11.23
C ARG A 55 -7.62 -10.61 12.24
N ALA A 56 -7.91 -9.62 13.08
CA ALA A 56 -9.00 -9.73 14.04
C ALA A 56 -10.39 -9.77 13.38
N ALA A 57 -10.54 -9.15 12.21
CA ALA A 57 -11.80 -9.14 11.46
C ALA A 57 -11.94 -10.35 10.53
N GLU A 58 -10.84 -10.76 9.88
CA GLU A 58 -10.80 -11.80 8.85
C GLU A 58 -9.61 -12.75 9.08
N PRO A 59 -9.85 -13.95 9.61
CA PRO A 59 -8.77 -14.92 9.88
C PRO A 59 -7.94 -15.30 8.66
N ALA A 60 -8.50 -15.23 7.43
CA ALA A 60 -7.78 -15.47 6.18
C ALA A 60 -6.58 -14.53 5.99
N THR A 61 -6.50 -13.42 6.75
CA THR A 61 -5.38 -12.47 6.69
C THR A 61 -4.20 -12.84 7.59
N GLU A 62 -4.28 -13.93 8.33
CA GLU A 62 -3.09 -14.49 9.02
C GLU A 62 -1.97 -14.83 8.04
N SER A 63 -2.34 -15.26 6.82
CA SER A 63 -1.41 -15.55 5.72
C SER A 63 -1.93 -14.91 4.43
N ILE A 64 -1.62 -13.62 4.22
CA ILE A 64 -1.97 -12.90 3.01
C ILE A 64 -1.20 -13.52 1.83
N GLY A 65 -1.93 -14.02 0.82
CA GLY A 65 -1.33 -14.66 -0.35
C GLY A 65 -0.83 -13.67 -1.39
N THR A 66 -1.48 -12.52 -1.51
CA THR A 66 -1.17 -11.51 -2.53
C THR A 66 -1.20 -10.11 -1.93
N LEU A 67 -0.18 -9.30 -2.25
CA LEU A 67 -0.13 -7.87 -2.00
C LEU A 67 -0.04 -7.16 -3.35
N VAL A 68 -0.90 -6.19 -3.59
CA VAL A 68 -0.81 -5.31 -4.76
C VAL A 68 -0.43 -3.91 -4.28
N ASN A 69 0.68 -3.36 -4.78
CA ASN A 69 0.97 -1.95 -4.60
C ASN A 69 0.37 -1.17 -5.77
N THR A 70 -0.51 -0.22 -5.46
CA THR A 70 -1.20 0.59 -6.48
C THR A 70 -0.25 1.52 -7.21
N HIS A 71 0.79 2.01 -6.53
CA HIS A 71 1.81 2.89 -7.10
C HIS A 71 3.09 2.91 -6.24
N ALA A 72 4.06 3.75 -6.63
CA ALA A 72 5.41 3.69 -6.08
C ALA A 72 5.65 4.51 -4.80
N ASN A 73 4.69 5.33 -4.35
CA ASN A 73 4.91 6.18 -3.18
C ASN A 73 5.09 5.35 -1.91
N GLY A 74 6.01 5.78 -1.05
CA GLY A 74 6.43 5.04 0.13
C GLY A 74 5.30 4.75 1.12
N ASP A 75 4.35 5.65 1.25
CA ASP A 75 3.17 5.49 2.10
C ASP A 75 2.18 4.42 1.60
N HIS A 76 2.45 3.81 0.45
CA HIS A 76 1.71 2.66 -0.09
C HIS A 76 2.55 1.37 -0.19
N CYS A 77 3.88 1.43 0.10
CA CYS A 77 4.75 0.27 -0.11
C CYS A 77 5.84 0.05 0.94
N HIS A 78 6.15 1.02 1.82
CA HIS A 78 7.23 0.85 2.79
C HIS A 78 6.95 -0.25 3.83
N GLY A 79 5.68 -0.56 4.11
CA GLY A 79 5.30 -1.65 5.00
C GLY A 79 5.35 -3.06 4.38
N ASN A 80 5.76 -3.22 3.12
CA ASN A 80 5.72 -4.49 2.38
C ASN A 80 6.44 -5.64 3.12
N GLU A 81 7.51 -5.35 3.85
CA GLU A 81 8.25 -6.39 4.59
C GLU A 81 7.41 -7.13 5.66
N LEU A 82 6.30 -6.54 6.11
CA LEU A 82 5.41 -7.17 7.09
C LEU A 82 4.44 -8.19 6.46
N VAL A 83 4.31 -8.19 5.12
CA VAL A 83 3.43 -9.11 4.39
C VAL A 83 4.28 -10.29 3.86
N ARG A 84 4.85 -11.03 4.79
CA ARG A 84 5.80 -12.11 4.48
C ARG A 84 5.12 -13.27 3.77
N GLY A 85 5.74 -13.73 2.68
CA GLY A 85 5.28 -14.89 1.91
C GLY A 85 4.24 -14.55 0.85
N ALA A 86 3.74 -13.31 0.79
CA ALA A 86 2.86 -12.87 -0.26
C ALA A 86 3.60 -12.72 -1.60
N ASP A 87 2.88 -12.98 -2.70
CA ASP A 87 3.29 -12.49 -4.02
C ASP A 87 3.01 -10.98 -4.08
N ILE A 88 4.06 -10.16 -4.17
CA ILE A 88 3.96 -8.70 -4.19
C ILE A 88 3.94 -8.26 -5.65
N ILE A 89 2.81 -7.66 -6.07
CA ILE A 89 2.54 -7.31 -7.47
C ILE A 89 2.44 -5.81 -7.62
N ALA A 90 3.09 -5.26 -8.64
CA ALA A 90 2.96 -3.88 -9.06
C ALA A 90 3.08 -3.76 -10.59
N SER A 91 2.72 -2.60 -11.17
CA SER A 91 3.10 -2.32 -12.55
C SER A 91 4.62 -2.27 -12.68
N THR A 92 5.13 -2.57 -13.88
CA THR A 92 6.58 -2.48 -14.17
C THR A 92 7.09 -1.06 -13.90
N ALA A 93 6.33 -0.04 -14.25
CA ALA A 93 6.69 1.35 -14.00
C ALA A 93 6.79 1.67 -12.50
N SER A 94 5.81 1.25 -11.70
CA SER A 94 5.84 1.45 -10.22
C SER A 94 7.00 0.70 -9.57
N ALA A 95 7.28 -0.53 -9.99
CA ALA A 95 8.41 -1.31 -9.46
C ALA A 95 9.77 -0.64 -9.70
N LEU A 96 9.92 0.05 -10.85
CA LEU A 96 11.10 0.85 -11.13
C LEU A 96 11.17 2.10 -10.26
N ASP A 97 10.06 2.84 -10.16
CA ASP A 97 10.00 4.11 -9.42
C ASP A 97 10.17 3.94 -7.91
N MET A 98 9.79 2.79 -7.34
CA MET A 98 10.03 2.48 -5.91
C MET A 98 11.52 2.55 -5.51
N ASN A 99 12.44 2.43 -6.46
CA ASN A 99 13.87 2.55 -6.19
C ASN A 99 14.35 4.00 -6.07
N GLU A 100 13.54 4.98 -6.46
CA GLU A 100 13.93 6.40 -6.43
C GLU A 100 13.92 6.98 -5.01
N LEU A 101 12.98 6.54 -4.17
CA LEU A 101 12.86 6.98 -2.78
C LEU A 101 12.60 5.79 -1.85
N THR A 102 13.67 5.06 -1.55
CA THR A 102 13.62 3.90 -0.64
C THR A 102 13.43 4.32 0.83
N PRO A 103 13.03 3.41 1.73
CA PRO A 103 12.97 3.70 3.16
C PRO A 103 14.29 4.26 3.74
N ASP A 104 15.43 3.68 3.35
CA ASP A 104 16.76 4.17 3.79
C ASP A 104 17.05 5.59 3.30
N ALA A 105 16.67 5.91 2.05
CA ALA A 105 16.80 7.26 1.52
C ALA A 105 15.93 8.25 2.29
N MET A 106 14.70 7.86 2.62
CA MET A 106 13.78 8.68 3.41
C MET A 106 14.32 8.89 4.84
N ALA A 107 14.82 7.85 5.49
CA ALA A 107 15.47 7.94 6.80
C ALA A 107 16.65 8.93 6.76
N ALA A 108 17.52 8.81 5.75
CA ALA A 108 18.67 9.71 5.59
C ALA A 108 18.24 11.18 5.41
N ILE A 109 17.19 11.43 4.61
CA ILE A 109 16.63 12.78 4.42
C ILE A 109 16.10 13.33 5.76
N MET A 110 15.38 12.52 6.52
CA MET A 110 14.81 12.94 7.81
C MET A 110 15.90 13.20 8.85
N HIS A 111 16.99 12.41 8.89
CA HIS A 111 18.14 12.68 9.75
C HIS A 111 18.85 13.98 9.40
N ALA A 112 19.00 14.28 8.11
CA ALA A 112 19.62 15.52 7.62
C ALA A 112 18.70 16.74 7.72
N ALA A 113 17.42 16.59 8.03
CA ALA A 113 16.42 17.64 7.96
C ALA A 113 16.78 18.87 8.80
N SER A 114 17.47 18.71 9.95
CA SER A 114 17.92 19.83 10.79
C SER A 114 18.95 20.74 10.10
N GLU A 115 19.65 20.23 9.10
CA GLU A 115 20.71 20.95 8.36
C GLU A 115 20.20 21.61 7.08
N LEU A 116 18.95 21.28 6.66
CA LEU A 116 18.34 21.74 5.41
C LEU A 116 17.56 23.06 5.54
N GLY A 117 17.60 23.73 6.71
CA GLY A 117 16.91 24.98 6.93
C GLY A 117 15.38 24.89 6.67
N PRO A 118 14.76 25.86 5.95
CA PRO A 118 13.32 25.87 5.72
C PRO A 118 12.78 24.60 5.03
N LEU A 119 13.56 23.97 4.15
CA LEU A 119 13.18 22.70 3.53
C LEU A 119 13.11 21.58 4.58
N GLY A 120 14.08 21.52 5.48
CA GLY A 120 14.07 20.55 6.57
C GLY A 120 12.93 20.76 7.55
N ASP A 121 12.54 22.01 7.82
CA ASP A 121 11.36 22.32 8.62
C ASP A 121 10.07 21.80 7.95
N TYR A 122 9.96 22.02 6.65
CA TYR A 122 8.82 21.50 5.87
C TYR A 122 8.78 19.97 5.86
N LEU A 123 9.93 19.31 5.63
CA LEU A 123 10.01 17.83 5.65
C LEU A 123 9.62 17.27 7.03
N ARG A 124 10.10 17.86 8.12
CA ARG A 124 9.71 17.46 9.48
C ARG A 124 8.22 17.70 9.74
N HIS A 125 7.66 18.78 9.22
CA HIS A 125 6.23 19.04 9.34
C HIS A 125 5.39 17.96 8.63
N CYS A 126 5.77 17.58 7.42
CA CYS A 126 5.04 16.58 6.62
C CYS A 126 5.26 15.15 7.12
N PHE A 127 6.50 14.78 7.45
CA PHE A 127 6.91 13.39 7.61
C PHE A 127 7.51 13.04 8.97
N GLY A 128 7.73 14.02 9.85
CA GLY A 128 8.38 13.81 11.16
C GLY A 128 7.63 12.93 12.15
N GLN A 129 6.41 12.57 11.84
CA GLN A 129 5.57 11.66 12.64
C GLN A 129 5.77 10.17 12.27
N PHE A 130 6.44 9.87 11.16
CA PHE A 130 6.67 8.52 10.69
C PHE A 130 8.09 8.04 11.05
N GLN A 131 8.24 6.72 11.19
CA GLN A 131 9.51 6.07 11.54
C GLN A 131 10.04 5.30 10.33
N PHE A 132 11.11 5.82 9.70
CA PHE A 132 11.69 5.19 8.51
C PHE A 132 12.89 4.30 8.82
N ASP A 133 13.52 4.48 9.99
CA ASP A 133 14.69 3.70 10.39
C ASP A 133 14.38 2.22 10.53
N GLY A 134 15.25 1.39 9.94
CA GLY A 134 15.15 -0.06 10.05
C GLY A 134 14.10 -0.72 9.17
N ILE A 135 13.38 0.04 8.33
CA ILE A 135 12.48 -0.52 7.32
C ILE A 135 13.32 -1.15 6.21
N ARG A 136 13.12 -2.44 5.98
CA ARG A 136 13.79 -3.13 4.88
C ARG A 136 13.02 -2.91 3.58
N PHE A 137 13.66 -2.27 2.59
CA PHE A 137 13.08 -2.16 1.25
C PHE A 137 12.72 -3.56 0.70
N THR A 138 11.44 -3.74 0.39
CA THR A 138 10.87 -5.01 -0.08
C THR A 138 10.12 -4.75 -1.39
N PRO A 139 10.82 -4.89 -2.54
CA PRO A 139 10.25 -4.60 -3.85
C PRO A 139 9.24 -5.67 -4.27
N PRO A 140 8.42 -5.40 -5.31
CA PRO A 140 7.55 -6.38 -5.92
C PRO A 140 8.30 -7.64 -6.36
N THR A 141 7.67 -8.81 -6.15
CA THR A 141 8.16 -10.11 -6.62
C THR A 141 7.71 -10.42 -8.04
N ARG A 142 6.63 -9.75 -8.47
CA ARG A 142 6.03 -9.88 -9.80
C ARG A 142 5.61 -8.52 -10.34
N THR A 143 5.87 -8.29 -11.62
CA THR A 143 5.43 -7.08 -12.32
C THR A 143 4.52 -7.43 -13.50
N PHE A 144 3.73 -6.44 -13.95
CA PHE A 144 2.90 -6.54 -15.14
C PHE A 144 2.80 -5.19 -15.85
N ASP A 145 2.35 -5.22 -17.09
CA ASP A 145 2.03 -4.06 -17.90
C ASP A 145 0.58 -4.18 -18.38
N GLY A 146 -0.14 -3.06 -18.40
CA GLY A 146 -1.51 -2.96 -18.87
C GLY A 146 -2.53 -3.64 -17.95
N LYS A 147 -2.75 -4.94 -18.07
CA LYS A 147 -3.77 -5.66 -17.30
C LYS A 147 -3.29 -7.01 -16.82
N LEU A 148 -3.72 -7.37 -15.60
CA LEU A 148 -3.49 -8.68 -15.02
C LEU A 148 -4.76 -9.14 -14.27
N ASP A 149 -5.22 -10.34 -14.55
CA ASP A 149 -6.33 -10.96 -13.82
C ASP A 149 -5.80 -11.91 -12.75
N LEU A 150 -6.36 -11.82 -11.55
CA LEU A 150 -6.06 -12.65 -10.39
C LEU A 150 -7.33 -13.34 -9.89
N LEU A 151 -7.14 -14.36 -9.07
CA LEU A 151 -8.19 -14.97 -8.27
C LEU A 151 -7.86 -14.80 -6.78
N VAL A 152 -8.89 -14.54 -5.99
CA VAL A 152 -8.89 -14.62 -4.52
C VAL A 152 -10.05 -15.53 -4.18
N GLY A 153 -9.76 -16.79 -3.85
CA GLY A 153 -10.80 -17.82 -3.84
C GLY A 153 -11.50 -17.93 -5.20
N ASP A 154 -12.81 -17.73 -5.22
CA ASP A 154 -13.63 -17.69 -6.44
C ASP A 154 -13.81 -16.28 -7.03
N LYS A 155 -13.33 -15.24 -6.32
CA LYS A 155 -13.44 -13.86 -6.77
C LYS A 155 -12.41 -13.53 -7.83
N LYS A 156 -12.86 -13.02 -8.97
CA LYS A 156 -11.97 -12.40 -9.97
C LYS A 156 -11.61 -10.99 -9.53
N VAL A 157 -10.31 -10.68 -9.60
CA VAL A 157 -9.76 -9.35 -9.33
C VAL A 157 -8.97 -8.91 -10.55
N HIS A 158 -9.33 -7.75 -11.10
CA HIS A 158 -8.66 -7.15 -12.25
C HIS A 158 -7.71 -6.05 -11.79
N LEU A 159 -6.43 -6.22 -12.07
CA LEU A 159 -5.43 -5.15 -11.95
C LEU A 159 -5.36 -4.44 -13.29
N ILE A 160 -5.56 -3.12 -13.29
CA ILE A 160 -5.61 -2.31 -14.51
C ILE A 160 -4.63 -1.15 -14.34
N GLU A 161 -3.52 -1.20 -15.08
CA GLU A 161 -2.60 -0.08 -15.14
C GLU A 161 -3.26 1.06 -15.94
N VAL A 162 -3.35 2.22 -15.33
CA VAL A 162 -3.97 3.43 -15.92
C VAL A 162 -3.01 4.62 -15.93
N GLY A 163 -1.80 4.43 -15.38
CA GLY A 163 -0.76 5.45 -15.39
C GLY A 163 -0.35 5.85 -16.82
N PRO A 164 0.26 7.05 -16.98
CA PRO A 164 0.56 8.01 -15.93
C PRO A 164 -0.69 8.80 -15.48
N ALA A 165 -0.92 8.86 -14.16
CA ALA A 165 -1.98 9.63 -13.54
C ALA A 165 -1.41 10.38 -12.30
N HIS A 166 -1.50 9.82 -11.06
CA HIS A 166 -0.81 10.35 -9.91
C HIS A 166 0.70 10.08 -10.00
N THR A 167 1.07 8.85 -10.38
CA THR A 167 2.44 8.43 -10.73
C THR A 167 2.49 7.87 -12.15
N ARG A 168 3.64 7.31 -12.57
CA ARG A 168 3.75 6.71 -13.91
C ARG A 168 3.00 5.40 -14.06
N GLY A 169 2.93 4.61 -12.99
CA GLY A 169 2.49 3.22 -13.02
C GLY A 169 1.27 2.92 -12.17
N ASP A 170 0.35 3.88 -12.01
CA ASP A 170 -0.83 3.70 -11.16
C ASP A 170 -1.71 2.55 -11.63
N VAL A 171 -2.17 1.76 -10.65
CA VAL A 171 -2.99 0.56 -10.85
C VAL A 171 -4.32 0.70 -10.12
N LEU A 172 -5.42 0.43 -10.82
CA LEU A 172 -6.73 0.18 -10.21
C LEU A 172 -6.84 -1.31 -9.85
N VAL A 173 -7.38 -1.59 -8.67
CA VAL A 173 -7.71 -2.95 -8.23
C VAL A 173 -9.23 -3.10 -8.20
N HIS A 174 -9.79 -3.81 -9.18
CA HIS A 174 -11.22 -3.95 -9.37
C HIS A 174 -11.71 -5.35 -9.05
N CYS A 175 -12.65 -5.46 -8.11
CA CYS A 175 -13.35 -6.68 -7.77
C CYS A 175 -14.83 -6.57 -8.20
N PRO A 176 -15.21 -7.08 -9.39
CA PRO A 176 -16.54 -6.87 -9.95
C PRO A 176 -17.68 -7.47 -9.11
N ILE A 177 -17.46 -8.65 -8.53
CA ILE A 177 -18.49 -9.34 -7.73
C ILE A 177 -18.85 -8.57 -6.46
N ASP A 178 -17.88 -7.83 -5.90
CA ASP A 178 -18.08 -6.96 -4.74
C ASP A 178 -18.51 -5.53 -5.13
N ASN A 179 -18.47 -5.21 -6.41
CA ASN A 179 -18.71 -3.87 -6.95
C ASN A 179 -17.78 -2.81 -6.30
N VAL A 180 -16.49 -3.16 -6.13
CA VAL A 180 -15.48 -2.34 -5.46
C VAL A 180 -14.30 -2.09 -6.39
N VAL A 181 -13.78 -0.87 -6.36
CA VAL A 181 -12.51 -0.47 -6.99
C VAL A 181 -11.67 0.24 -5.95
N PHE A 182 -10.42 -0.23 -5.77
CA PHE A 182 -9.41 0.51 -5.02
C PHE A 182 -8.58 1.30 -6.03
N THR A 183 -8.46 2.60 -5.81
CA THR A 183 -7.93 3.55 -6.80
C THR A 183 -6.53 4.04 -6.47
N GLY A 184 -5.98 3.66 -5.31
CA GLY A 184 -4.79 4.34 -4.81
C GLY A 184 -5.04 5.85 -4.77
N ASP A 185 -4.03 6.62 -5.12
CA ASP A 185 -4.05 8.09 -5.06
C ASP A 185 -4.52 8.75 -6.37
N ILE A 186 -5.23 8.01 -7.23
CA ILE A 186 -5.87 8.59 -8.42
C ILE A 186 -7.11 9.41 -8.04
N LEU A 187 -7.81 8.98 -6.97
CA LEU A 187 -8.96 9.67 -6.41
C LEU A 187 -8.75 9.87 -4.90
N PHE A 188 -8.91 11.11 -4.44
CA PHE A 188 -8.85 11.53 -3.05
C PHE A 188 -10.24 11.81 -2.48
#